data_fd5673d3f8b331fa05cdf5205159b03e
#
_entry.id   fd5673d3f8b331fa05cdf5205159b03e
#
_cell.length_a   1.000
_cell.length_b   1.000
_cell.length_c   1.000
_cell.angle_alpha   90.00
_cell.angle_beta   90.00
_cell.angle_gamma   90.00
#
_symmetry.space_group_name_H-M   'P 1'
#
loop_
_entity.id
_entity.type
_entity.pdbx_description
1 polymer ?
#
loop_
_entity_poly.entity_id
_entity_poly.type
_entity_poly.pdbx_seq_one_letter_code
_entity_poly.pdbx_strand_id
1 'polypeptide(L)'
;MKQSVLRGALLALPLIAVLVLTGCSKKEEVAESAPPPPPAAPVETPPSTPPADTTPPPTDEAGSVQNQLKDVYYDYDSANLSSEAQSTLDADGKVLMDNASVSVQIEGHCDERGTVEYNLALGDRRAQSARDYLVRYGVPASRLSTVSYGEERPFATGSDESAWAQNRRAHFVVR
;
A
#
# COMPACT_ATOMS: atom_id res chain seq x y z
N MET A 1 34.12 -45.20 -31.31
CA MET A 1 35.62 -45.30 -31.42
C MET A 1 36.21 -44.26 -30.50
N LYS A 2 37.05 -44.76 -29.56
CA LYS A 2 38.13 -44.10 -28.77
C LYS A 2 37.66 -42.97 -27.80
N GLN A 3 37.50 -43.19 -26.45
CA GLN A 3 38.51 -43.46 -25.41
C GLN A 3 39.65 -42.44 -25.33
N SER A 4 39.69 -41.75 -24.18
CA SER A 4 40.87 -41.46 -23.34
C SER A 4 40.39 -40.66 -22.14
N VAL A 5 40.26 -41.09 -20.97
CA VAL A 5 41.08 -41.60 -19.87
C VAL A 5 42.43 -40.86 -19.69
N LEU A 6 42.54 -40.08 -18.61
CA LEU A 6 43.75 -39.93 -17.77
C LEU A 6 43.35 -39.08 -16.54
N ARG A 7 43.19 -39.63 -15.33
CA ARG A 7 44.21 -39.96 -14.30
C ARG A 7 45.05 -38.71 -13.96
N GLY A 8 44.93 -38.07 -12.83
CA GLY A 8 45.27 -38.45 -11.51
C GLY A 8 46.08 -37.31 -10.91
N ALA A 9 45.86 -36.95 -9.69
CA ALA A 9 46.93 -36.75 -8.69
C ALA A 9 46.32 -36.32 -7.36
N LEU A 10 46.42 -37.25 -6.47
CA LEU A 10 46.30 -37.14 -5.03
C LEU A 10 47.54 -36.39 -4.52
N LEU A 11 47.41 -35.34 -3.74
CA LEU A 11 48.49 -34.90 -2.85
C LEU A 11 47.91 -34.42 -1.51
N ALA A 12 48.48 -35.04 -0.52
CA ALA A 12 48.14 -35.08 0.88
C ALA A 12 48.51 -33.80 1.65
N LEU A 13 47.84 -33.68 2.79
CA LEU A 13 48.05 -32.89 4.01
C LEU A 13 49.52 -32.43 4.30
N PRO A 14 49.67 -31.34 5.12
CA PRO A 14 49.70 -31.63 6.56
C PRO A 14 48.92 -30.62 7.47
N LEU A 15 48.40 -31.21 8.48
CA LEU A 15 48.01 -30.79 9.78
C LEU A 15 49.08 -29.91 10.45
N ILE A 16 48.74 -28.66 10.78
CA ILE A 16 49.50 -27.90 11.84
C ILE A 16 48.48 -27.41 12.84
N ALA A 17 48.46 -28.14 13.95
CA ALA A 17 47.85 -27.68 15.17
C ALA A 17 48.83 -26.70 15.86
N VAL A 18 48.39 -25.45 16.07
CA VAL A 18 49.02 -24.57 17.01
C VAL A 18 47.98 -24.18 18.04
N LEU A 19 48.10 -24.83 19.16
CA LEU A 19 47.45 -24.53 20.45
C LEU A 19 48.21 -23.39 21.09
N VAL A 20 47.61 -22.21 21.22
CA VAL A 20 48.10 -21.16 22.10
C VAL A 20 47.00 -20.79 23.08
N LEU A 21 47.11 -21.32 24.24
CA LEU A 21 46.47 -20.87 25.49
C LEU A 21 47.20 -19.63 25.99
N THR A 22 46.52 -18.52 26.10
CA THR A 22 46.79 -17.44 27.08
C THR A 22 45.64 -16.47 26.95
N GLY A 23 44.89 -16.13 27.88
CA GLY A 23 44.99 -15.72 29.22
C GLY A 23 43.73 -14.92 29.51
N CYS A 24 43.03 -15.26 30.55
CA CYS A 24 41.95 -14.50 31.14
C CYS A 24 42.37 -13.04 31.40
N SER A 25 41.58 -12.11 30.96
CA SER A 25 41.41 -10.84 31.66
C SER A 25 39.95 -10.40 31.53
N LYS A 26 39.22 -10.75 32.55
CA LYS A 26 37.86 -10.29 32.81
C LYS A 26 37.98 -8.85 33.29
N LYS A 27 37.75 -7.91 32.38
CA LYS A 27 37.50 -6.52 32.77
C LYS A 27 36.00 -6.32 32.60
N GLU A 28 35.29 -6.41 33.71
CA GLU A 28 33.96 -5.87 33.87
C GLU A 28 34.07 -4.35 33.70
N GLU A 29 33.77 -3.90 32.47
CA GLU A 29 33.44 -2.50 32.23
C GLU A 29 31.99 -2.33 32.64
N VAL A 30 31.81 -1.72 33.80
CA VAL A 30 30.52 -1.23 34.27
C VAL A 30 30.02 -0.28 33.20
N ALA A 31 29.06 -0.74 32.41
CA ALA A 31 28.32 0.14 31.52
C ALA A 31 27.56 1.13 32.39
N GLU A 32 28.10 2.34 32.46
CA GLU A 32 27.43 3.52 32.97
C GLU A 32 26.09 3.64 32.22
N SER A 33 25.01 3.36 32.94
CA SER A 33 23.67 3.44 32.42
C SER A 33 23.44 4.88 31.98
N ALA A 34 23.34 5.06 30.67
CA ALA A 34 22.85 6.32 30.10
C ALA A 34 21.53 6.69 30.78
N PRO A 35 21.30 7.95 31.15
CA PRO A 35 20.03 8.37 31.72
C PRO A 35 18.91 8.07 30.73
N PRO A 36 17.72 7.64 31.20
CA PRO A 36 16.60 7.38 30.32
C PRO A 36 16.30 8.64 29.52
N PRO A 37 15.97 8.50 28.21
CA PRO A 37 15.56 9.65 27.41
C PRO A 37 14.38 10.34 28.11
N PRO A 38 14.32 11.68 28.08
CA PRO A 38 13.19 12.41 28.65
C PRO A 38 11.88 11.89 28.02
N PRO A 39 10.80 11.83 28.82
CA PRO A 39 9.51 11.40 28.26
C PRO A 39 9.19 12.26 27.03
N ALA A 40 8.91 11.57 25.91
CA ALA A 40 8.48 12.22 24.70
C ALA A 40 7.31 13.15 25.05
N ALA A 41 7.46 14.43 24.76
CA ALA A 41 6.35 15.37 24.88
C ALA A 41 5.16 14.80 24.10
N PRO A 42 3.92 14.99 24.58
CA PRO A 42 2.76 14.57 23.81
C PRO A 42 2.89 15.15 22.40
N VAL A 43 2.96 14.29 21.40
CA VAL A 43 2.83 14.72 20.01
C VAL A 43 1.41 15.24 19.91
N GLU A 44 1.26 16.56 19.98
CA GLU A 44 0.02 17.19 19.62
C GLU A 44 -0.23 16.81 18.15
N THR A 45 -1.12 15.85 17.95
CA THR A 45 -1.72 15.64 16.63
C THR A 45 -2.33 16.97 16.22
N PRO A 46 -1.89 17.56 15.09
CA PRO A 46 -2.56 18.75 14.61
C PRO A 46 -4.05 18.40 14.47
N PRO A 47 -4.97 19.27 14.92
CA PRO A 47 -6.38 19.01 14.76
C PRO A 47 -6.62 18.79 13.26
N SER A 48 -7.15 17.61 12.93
CA SER A 48 -7.63 17.32 11.59
C SER A 48 -8.76 18.32 11.33
N THR A 49 -8.41 19.40 10.65
CA THR A 49 -9.40 20.34 10.14
C THR A 49 -10.30 19.53 9.21
N PRO A 50 -11.60 19.46 9.47
CA PRO A 50 -12.52 18.88 8.51
C PRO A 50 -12.29 19.56 7.15
N PRO A 51 -12.28 18.83 6.03
CA PRO A 51 -12.15 19.45 4.72
C PRO A 51 -13.20 20.55 4.60
N ALA A 52 -12.72 21.73 4.21
CA ALA A 52 -13.60 22.87 3.97
C ALA A 52 -14.75 22.43 3.05
N ASP A 53 -15.93 22.80 3.49
CA ASP A 53 -17.20 22.63 2.79
C ASP A 53 -17.06 23.17 1.34
N THR A 54 -16.71 22.27 0.44
CA THR A 54 -16.70 22.58 -0.98
C THR A 54 -18.13 22.47 -1.42
N THR A 55 -18.75 23.59 -1.77
CA THR A 55 -20.09 23.65 -2.35
C THR A 55 -20.23 22.52 -3.39
N PRO A 56 -21.17 21.60 -3.23
CA PRO A 56 -21.33 20.51 -4.19
C PRO A 56 -21.65 21.09 -5.58
N PRO A 57 -21.12 20.47 -6.64
CA PRO A 57 -21.46 20.85 -8.01
C PRO A 57 -22.98 20.72 -8.23
N PRO A 58 -23.55 21.39 -9.25
CA PRO A 58 -24.97 21.27 -9.57
C PRO A 58 -25.36 19.80 -9.66
N THR A 59 -26.45 19.43 -9.01
CA THR A 59 -26.87 18.02 -8.77
C THR A 59 -26.92 17.16 -10.02
N ASP A 60 -27.25 17.74 -11.18
CA ASP A 60 -27.40 17.01 -12.44
C ASP A 60 -26.06 16.60 -13.07
N GLU A 61 -25.03 17.46 -13.02
CA GLU A 61 -23.70 17.18 -13.56
C GLU A 61 -22.96 16.16 -12.66
N ALA A 62 -23.00 16.35 -11.36
CA ALA A 62 -22.39 15.44 -10.38
C ALA A 62 -22.96 14.01 -10.51
N GLY A 63 -24.27 13.88 -10.60
CA GLY A 63 -24.94 12.59 -10.80
C GLY A 63 -24.58 11.92 -12.12
N SER A 64 -24.47 12.70 -13.19
CA SER A 64 -24.06 12.20 -14.50
C SER A 64 -22.63 11.67 -14.47
N VAL A 65 -21.69 12.41 -13.86
CA VAL A 65 -20.29 12.00 -13.73
C VAL A 65 -20.16 10.78 -12.83
N GLN A 66 -20.86 10.75 -11.68
CA GLN A 66 -20.86 9.60 -10.77
C GLN A 66 -21.21 8.28 -11.48
N ASN A 67 -22.20 8.30 -12.37
CA ASN A 67 -22.64 7.11 -13.11
C ASN A 67 -21.64 6.65 -14.20
N GLN A 68 -20.67 7.48 -14.56
CA GLN A 68 -19.65 7.16 -15.56
C GLN A 68 -18.37 6.62 -14.93
N LEU A 69 -18.08 6.96 -13.66
CA LEU A 69 -16.92 6.46 -12.95
C LEU A 69 -17.13 5.00 -12.53
N LYS A 70 -16.08 4.20 -12.68
CA LYS A 70 -16.10 2.77 -12.41
C LYS A 70 -15.16 2.41 -11.28
N ASP A 71 -15.55 1.42 -10.48
CA ASP A 71 -14.71 0.85 -9.44
C ASP A 71 -13.47 0.18 -10.04
N VAL A 72 -12.35 0.32 -9.35
CA VAL A 72 -11.08 -0.33 -9.68
C VAL A 72 -10.84 -1.47 -8.70
N TYR A 73 -10.62 -2.66 -9.22
CA TYR A 73 -10.46 -3.87 -8.42
C TYR A 73 -9.00 -4.28 -8.27
N TYR A 74 -8.71 -4.94 -7.14
CA TYR A 74 -7.36 -5.35 -6.74
C TYR A 74 -7.29 -6.84 -6.43
N ASP A 75 -6.11 -7.40 -6.65
CA ASP A 75 -5.81 -8.75 -6.21
C ASP A 75 -5.78 -8.85 -4.68
N TYR A 76 -5.85 -10.09 -4.18
CA TYR A 76 -5.70 -10.34 -2.75
C TYR A 76 -4.37 -9.78 -2.23
N ASP A 77 -4.44 -9.12 -1.08
CA ASP A 77 -3.30 -8.52 -0.37
C ASP A 77 -2.43 -7.60 -1.25
N SER A 78 -3.03 -6.95 -2.23
CA SER A 78 -2.34 -6.08 -3.19
C SER A 78 -3.00 -4.70 -3.30
N ALA A 79 -2.17 -3.69 -3.54
CA ALA A 79 -2.55 -2.35 -3.98
C ALA A 79 -1.96 -2.02 -5.38
N ASN A 80 -1.41 -3.03 -6.08
CA ASN A 80 -0.89 -2.86 -7.42
C ASN A 80 -2.03 -2.81 -8.44
N LEU A 81 -1.91 -1.92 -9.41
CA LEU A 81 -2.88 -1.77 -10.49
C LEU A 81 -2.58 -2.78 -11.60
N SER A 82 -3.50 -3.71 -11.84
CA SER A 82 -3.48 -4.60 -13.01
C SER A 82 -3.67 -3.80 -14.30
N SER A 83 -3.44 -4.43 -15.45
CA SER A 83 -3.71 -3.80 -16.76
C SER A 83 -5.18 -3.43 -16.94
N GLU A 84 -6.10 -4.23 -16.39
CA GLU A 84 -7.53 -3.94 -16.39
C GLU A 84 -7.86 -2.73 -15.50
N ALA A 85 -7.28 -2.68 -14.29
CA ALA A 85 -7.41 -1.55 -13.39
C ALA A 85 -6.90 -0.25 -14.04
N GLN A 86 -5.75 -0.31 -14.72
CA GLN A 86 -5.20 0.84 -15.44
C GLN A 86 -6.12 1.28 -16.59
N SER A 87 -6.68 0.35 -17.36
CA SER A 87 -7.62 0.68 -18.43
C SER A 87 -8.92 1.32 -17.91
N THR A 88 -9.38 0.90 -16.73
CA THR A 88 -10.52 1.52 -16.05
C THR A 88 -10.18 2.95 -15.64
N LEU A 89 -9.00 3.14 -15.01
CA LEU A 89 -8.53 4.47 -14.60
C LEU A 89 -8.26 5.41 -15.78
N ASP A 90 -7.86 4.90 -16.95
CA ASP A 90 -7.75 5.72 -18.17
C ASP A 90 -9.12 6.26 -18.60
N ALA A 91 -10.16 5.41 -18.55
CA ALA A 91 -11.52 5.84 -18.84
C ALA A 91 -12.05 6.85 -17.82
N ASP A 92 -11.85 6.61 -16.53
CA ASP A 92 -12.25 7.50 -15.46
C ASP A 92 -11.47 8.82 -15.51
N GLY A 93 -10.18 8.76 -15.81
CA GLY A 93 -9.33 9.94 -16.01
C GLY A 93 -9.87 10.83 -17.12
N LYS A 94 -10.29 10.23 -18.25
CA LYS A 94 -10.91 10.98 -19.35
C LYS A 94 -12.21 11.66 -18.90
N VAL A 95 -13.08 10.94 -18.18
CA VAL A 95 -14.34 11.51 -17.65
C VAL A 95 -14.03 12.71 -16.74
N LEU A 96 -13.03 12.59 -15.85
CA LEU A 96 -12.65 13.65 -14.94
C LEU A 96 -11.99 14.84 -15.64
N MET A 97 -11.28 14.62 -16.74
CA MET A 97 -10.70 15.71 -17.55
C MET A 97 -11.77 16.45 -18.34
N ASP A 98 -12.78 15.74 -18.87
CA ASP A 98 -13.90 16.33 -19.59
C ASP A 98 -14.86 17.13 -18.64
N ASN A 99 -14.81 16.86 -17.31
CA ASN A 99 -15.65 17.49 -16.28
C ASN A 99 -14.77 18.18 -15.22
N ALA A 100 -14.17 19.28 -15.58
CA ALA A 100 -13.15 19.95 -14.76
C ALA A 100 -13.66 20.56 -13.42
N SER A 101 -14.95 20.81 -13.30
CA SER A 101 -15.62 21.34 -12.10
C SER A 101 -15.74 20.32 -10.97
N VAL A 102 -15.67 19.01 -11.29
CA VAL A 102 -15.96 17.93 -10.36
C VAL A 102 -14.72 17.55 -9.55
N SER A 103 -14.90 17.41 -8.24
CA SER A 103 -13.91 16.80 -7.32
C SER A 103 -14.36 15.40 -6.92
N VAL A 104 -13.41 14.53 -6.62
CA VAL A 104 -13.68 13.12 -6.31
C VAL A 104 -12.97 12.70 -5.04
N GLN A 105 -13.69 11.96 -4.20
CA GLN A 105 -13.12 11.20 -3.10
C GLN A 105 -12.96 9.74 -3.54
N ILE A 106 -11.77 9.20 -3.36
CA ILE A 106 -11.43 7.82 -3.68
C ILE A 106 -11.43 7.02 -2.39
N GLU A 107 -12.33 6.07 -2.29
CA GLU A 107 -12.56 5.23 -1.12
C GLU A 107 -11.87 3.88 -1.31
N GLY A 108 -10.94 3.54 -0.41
CA GLY A 108 -10.23 2.26 -0.45
C GLY A 108 -10.90 1.22 0.44
N HIS A 109 -11.18 0.06 -0.16
CA HIS A 109 -11.87 -1.05 0.51
C HIS A 109 -11.06 -2.35 0.45
N CYS A 110 -11.32 -3.23 1.43
CA CYS A 110 -10.74 -4.56 1.55
C CYS A 110 -11.82 -5.61 1.76
N ASP A 111 -11.45 -6.87 1.53
CA ASP A 111 -12.24 -7.99 2.03
C ASP A 111 -12.00 -8.19 3.54
N GLU A 112 -12.79 -9.05 4.16
CA GLU A 112 -12.82 -9.29 5.62
C GLU A 112 -11.60 -10.04 6.18
N ARG A 113 -10.65 -10.46 5.34
CA ARG A 113 -9.49 -11.24 5.77
C ARG A 113 -8.37 -10.35 6.27
N GLY A 114 -7.99 -10.55 7.54
CA GLY A 114 -6.93 -9.78 8.18
C GLY A 114 -7.39 -9.12 9.48
N THR A 115 -6.67 -8.11 9.92
CA THR A 115 -7.10 -7.24 11.03
C THR A 115 -7.64 -5.92 10.48
N VAL A 116 -8.53 -5.29 11.23
CA VAL A 116 -9.12 -3.99 10.85
C VAL A 116 -8.03 -2.96 10.55
N GLU A 117 -7.01 -2.87 11.39
CA GLU A 117 -5.90 -1.92 11.24
C GLU A 117 -5.09 -2.20 9.96
N TYR A 118 -4.83 -3.49 9.68
CA TYR A 118 -4.15 -3.89 8.45
C TYR A 118 -4.97 -3.51 7.22
N ASN A 119 -6.26 -3.81 7.24
CA ASN A 119 -7.17 -3.54 6.13
C ASN A 119 -7.41 -2.04 5.93
N LEU A 120 -7.44 -1.23 6.99
CA LEU A 120 -7.44 0.23 6.86
C LEU A 120 -6.18 0.73 6.16
N ALA A 121 -4.99 0.23 6.53
CA ALA A 121 -3.75 0.61 5.88
C ALA A 121 -3.67 0.10 4.44
N LEU A 122 -4.20 -1.10 4.12
CA LEU A 122 -4.24 -1.63 2.76
C LEU A 122 -5.22 -0.84 1.88
N GLY A 123 -6.40 -0.51 2.40
CA GLY A 123 -7.38 0.33 1.72
C GLY A 123 -6.80 1.71 1.38
N ASP A 124 -6.07 2.32 2.31
CA ASP A 124 -5.38 3.60 2.06
C ASP A 124 -4.38 3.48 0.90
N ARG A 125 -3.54 2.45 0.89
CA ARG A 125 -2.60 2.21 -0.24
C ARG A 125 -3.32 2.01 -1.57
N ARG A 126 -4.49 1.35 -1.59
CA ARG A 126 -5.33 1.18 -2.78
C ARG A 126 -5.87 2.50 -3.29
N ALA A 127 -6.46 3.30 -2.41
CA ALA A 127 -6.97 4.62 -2.76
C ALA A 127 -5.85 5.54 -3.28
N GLN A 128 -4.68 5.51 -2.63
CA GLN A 128 -3.52 6.30 -3.07
C GLN A 128 -2.98 5.85 -4.42
N SER A 129 -2.89 4.54 -4.70
CA SER A 129 -2.41 4.03 -5.98
C SER A 129 -3.31 4.46 -7.14
N ALA A 130 -4.64 4.45 -6.96
CA ALA A 130 -5.61 4.94 -7.94
C ALA A 130 -5.48 6.47 -8.13
N ARG A 131 -5.39 7.23 -7.02
CA ARG A 131 -5.18 8.68 -7.06
C ARG A 131 -3.90 9.05 -7.81
N ASP A 132 -2.80 8.41 -7.49
CA ASP A 132 -1.51 8.71 -8.10
C ASP A 132 -1.48 8.37 -9.59
N TYR A 133 -2.23 7.35 -10.01
CA TYR A 133 -2.43 7.04 -11.41
C TYR A 133 -3.19 8.17 -12.12
N LEU A 134 -4.33 8.62 -11.57
CA LEU A 134 -5.13 9.72 -12.14
C LEU A 134 -4.35 11.03 -12.19
N VAL A 135 -3.51 11.32 -11.19
CA VAL A 135 -2.62 12.49 -11.21
C VAL A 135 -1.61 12.39 -12.37
N ARG A 136 -1.00 11.23 -12.59
CA ARG A 136 -0.12 10.99 -13.74
C ARG A 136 -0.84 11.08 -15.08
N TYR A 137 -2.11 10.69 -15.12
CA TYR A 137 -2.98 10.83 -16.29
C TYR A 137 -3.24 12.31 -16.63
N GLY A 138 -3.20 13.21 -15.64
CA GLY A 138 -3.37 14.65 -15.82
C GLY A 138 -4.47 15.29 -14.95
N VAL A 139 -5.17 14.51 -14.12
CA VAL A 139 -6.18 15.06 -13.21
C VAL A 139 -5.49 15.84 -12.09
N PRO A 140 -5.86 17.11 -11.84
CA PRO A 140 -5.26 17.92 -10.77
C PRO A 140 -5.39 17.25 -9.40
N ALA A 141 -4.28 17.15 -8.66
CA ALA A 141 -4.25 16.51 -7.34
C ALA A 141 -5.20 17.17 -6.32
N SER A 142 -5.48 18.47 -6.48
CA SER A 142 -6.41 19.22 -5.63
C SER A 142 -7.88 18.78 -5.76
N ARG A 143 -8.21 18.09 -6.85
CA ARG A 143 -9.56 17.55 -7.08
C ARG A 143 -9.73 16.13 -6.56
N LEU A 144 -8.66 15.49 -6.08
CA LEU A 144 -8.66 14.08 -5.68
C LEU A 144 -8.30 13.98 -4.19
N SER A 145 -9.21 13.44 -3.41
CA SER A 145 -8.98 13.08 -2.01
C SER A 145 -9.08 11.58 -1.81
N THR A 146 -8.47 11.05 -0.77
CA THR A 146 -8.50 9.62 -0.45
C THR A 146 -9.04 9.40 0.96
N VAL A 147 -9.74 8.29 1.15
CA VAL A 147 -10.13 7.77 2.46
C VAL A 147 -10.11 6.25 2.42
N SER A 148 -9.76 5.62 3.51
CA SER A 148 -9.86 4.17 3.66
C SER A 148 -11.00 3.80 4.60
N TYR A 149 -11.77 2.83 4.19
CA TYR A 149 -12.73 2.14 5.04
C TYR A 149 -12.29 0.70 5.36
N GLY A 150 -11.19 0.23 4.77
CA GLY A 150 -10.76 -1.15 4.98
C GLY A 150 -11.88 -2.13 4.71
N GLU A 151 -12.17 -3.00 5.68
CA GLU A 151 -13.27 -3.98 5.64
C GLU A 151 -14.59 -3.46 6.25
N GLU A 152 -14.59 -2.25 6.83
CA GLU A 152 -15.73 -1.77 7.63
C GLU A 152 -16.97 -1.40 6.80
N ARG A 153 -16.81 -1.23 5.47
CA ARG A 153 -17.91 -0.91 4.54
C ARG A 153 -17.91 -1.88 3.36
N PRO A 154 -18.34 -3.14 3.58
CA PRO A 154 -18.39 -4.10 2.50
C PRO A 154 -19.47 -3.74 1.47
N PHE A 155 -19.17 -3.93 0.19
CA PHE A 155 -20.14 -3.82 -0.90
C PHE A 155 -20.93 -5.10 -1.07
N ALA A 156 -20.24 -6.23 -1.11
CA ALA A 156 -20.83 -7.54 -1.18
C ALA A 156 -20.73 -8.23 0.18
N THR A 157 -21.84 -8.82 0.62
CA THR A 157 -21.92 -9.65 1.83
C THR A 157 -21.66 -11.10 1.46
N GLY A 158 -20.88 -11.82 2.28
CA GLY A 158 -20.52 -13.22 2.07
C GLY A 158 -19.06 -13.46 2.35
N SER A 159 -18.73 -14.70 2.74
CA SER A 159 -17.37 -15.14 3.08
C SER A 159 -16.86 -16.12 2.02
N ASP A 160 -16.92 -15.69 0.76
CA ASP A 160 -16.42 -16.43 -0.39
C ASP A 160 -15.65 -15.51 -1.36
N GLU A 161 -14.89 -16.08 -2.29
CA GLU A 161 -14.07 -15.32 -3.22
C GLU A 161 -14.89 -14.38 -4.13
N SER A 162 -16.14 -14.72 -4.40
CA SER A 162 -17.04 -13.88 -5.21
C SER A 162 -17.35 -12.55 -4.50
N ALA A 163 -17.66 -12.61 -3.19
CA ALA A 163 -17.88 -11.42 -2.37
C ALA A 163 -16.58 -10.68 -2.10
N TRP A 164 -15.51 -11.41 -1.75
CA TRP A 164 -14.21 -10.81 -1.46
C TRP A 164 -13.63 -10.04 -2.66
N ALA A 165 -13.74 -10.59 -3.87
CA ALA A 165 -13.28 -9.91 -5.09
C ALA A 165 -14.00 -8.57 -5.32
N GLN A 166 -15.27 -8.47 -5.01
CA GLN A 166 -16.05 -7.24 -5.13
C GLN A 166 -15.70 -6.21 -4.04
N ASN A 167 -15.25 -6.68 -2.87
CA ASN A 167 -14.86 -5.81 -1.76
C ASN A 167 -13.45 -5.23 -1.93
N ARG A 168 -12.54 -5.92 -2.63
CA ARG A 168 -11.17 -5.45 -2.91
C ARG A 168 -11.17 -4.38 -4.02
N ARG A 169 -11.54 -3.15 -3.68
CA ARG A 169 -11.72 -2.08 -4.68
C ARG A 169 -11.32 -0.70 -4.19
N ALA A 170 -11.10 0.20 -5.15
CA ALA A 170 -11.20 1.63 -4.95
C ALA A 170 -12.52 2.12 -5.59
N HIS A 171 -13.33 2.81 -4.82
CA HIS A 171 -14.61 3.39 -5.24
C HIS A 171 -14.48 4.91 -5.37
N PHE A 172 -15.15 5.51 -6.34
CA PHE A 172 -15.06 6.93 -6.63
C PHE A 172 -16.38 7.63 -6.30
N VAL A 173 -16.31 8.63 -5.44
CA VAL A 173 -17.47 9.42 -5.00
C VAL A 173 -17.29 10.87 -5.42
N VAL A 174 -18.19 11.38 -6.23
CA VAL A 174 -18.23 12.78 -6.65
C VAL A 174 -18.63 13.68 -5.46
N ARG A 175 -17.92 14.79 -5.30
CA ARG A 175 -18.08 15.75 -4.20
C ARG A 175 -18.40 17.15 -4.73
#